data_f3ca91c0b1223c21ab96b658df9408db
#
_entry.id   f3ca91c0b1223c21ab96b658df9408db
#
_cell.length_a   1.000
_cell.length_b   1.000
_cell.length_c   1.000
_cell.angle_alpha   90.00
_cell.angle_beta   90.00
_cell.angle_gamma   90.00
#
_symmetry.space_group_name_H-M   'P 1'
#
loop_
_entity.id
_entity.type
_entity.pdbx_description
1 polymer ?
#
loop_
_entity_poly.entity_id
_entity_poly.type
_entity_poly.pdbx_seq_one_letter_code
_entity_poly.pdbx_strand_id
1 'polypeptide(L)' 'MINRVAINMRPDDHGSLPLIEEIISFFRERNVEVLLPDYDMIREDDRFATLVVSQEVFLKQPNMVVVIG' A
#
# COMPACT_ATOMS: atom_id res chain seq x y z
N MET A 1 -6.24 10.31 -15.06
CA MET A 1 -5.46 9.03 -15.09
C MET A 1 -5.01 8.67 -13.69
N ILE A 2 -5.12 7.40 -13.32
CA ILE A 2 -4.69 6.93 -12.02
C ILE A 2 -3.17 6.73 -12.05
N ASN A 3 -2.45 7.45 -11.21
CA ASN A 3 -0.99 7.34 -11.10
C ASN A 3 -0.50 7.02 -9.69
N ARG A 4 -1.36 7.12 -8.69
CA ARG A 4 -1.04 6.77 -7.29
C ARG A 4 -2.21 6.03 -6.66
N VAL A 5 -1.90 4.90 -6.06
CA VAL A 5 -2.87 4.04 -5.40
C VAL A 5 -2.45 3.84 -3.95
N ALA A 6 -3.38 4.02 -3.02
CA ALA A 6 -3.17 3.64 -1.63
C ALA A 6 -3.84 2.29 -1.39
N ILE A 7 -3.16 1.40 -0.67
CA ILE A 7 -3.75 0.12 -0.26
C ILE A 7 -3.99 0.20 1.24
N ASN A 8 -5.25 0.06 1.64
CA ASN A 8 -5.61 0.06 3.05
C ASN A 8 -6.02 -1.34 3.50
N MET A 9 -5.61 -1.71 4.71
CA MET A 9 -5.90 -2.99 5.31
C MET A 9 -5.96 -2.83 6.83
N ARG A 10 -6.31 -3.89 7.53
CA ARG A 10 -6.28 -3.87 9.01
C ARG A 10 -4.83 -3.81 9.48
N PRO A 11 -4.55 -3.06 10.57
CA PRO A 11 -3.18 -2.86 11.04
C PRO A 11 -2.41 -4.13 11.41
N ASP A 12 -3.12 -5.19 11.78
CA ASP A 12 -2.51 -6.44 12.26
C ASP A 12 -2.88 -7.66 11.41
N ASP A 13 -3.37 -7.43 10.20
CA ASP A 13 -3.80 -8.52 9.30
C ASP A 13 -2.61 -9.07 8.52
N HIS A 14 -1.78 -9.87 9.20
CA HIS A 14 -0.61 -10.48 8.57
C HIS A 14 -0.98 -11.43 7.44
N GLY A 15 -2.18 -12.00 7.47
CA GLY A 15 -2.64 -12.92 6.42
C GLY A 15 -2.84 -12.26 5.07
N SER A 16 -2.99 -10.93 5.03
CA SER A 16 -3.18 -10.21 3.78
C SER A 16 -1.86 -9.82 3.10
N LEU A 17 -0.71 -10.01 3.74
CA LEU A 17 0.58 -9.60 3.17
C LEU A 17 0.87 -10.19 1.79
N PRO A 18 0.61 -11.48 1.53
CA PRO A 18 0.81 -12.03 0.18
C PRO A 18 -0.08 -11.35 -0.87
N LEU A 19 -1.31 -11.02 -0.52
CA LEU A 19 -2.22 -10.33 -1.43
C LEU A 19 -1.74 -8.92 -1.70
N ILE A 20 -1.26 -8.23 -0.68
CA ILE A 20 -0.69 -6.88 -0.83
C ILE A 20 0.48 -6.92 -1.82
N GLU A 21 1.35 -7.92 -1.71
CA GLU A 21 2.48 -8.06 -2.62
C GLU A 21 2.02 -8.24 -4.07
N GLU A 22 0.99 -9.05 -4.29
CA GLU A 22 0.42 -9.23 -5.63
C GLU A 22 -0.17 -7.95 -6.19
N ILE A 23 -0.88 -7.19 -5.36
CA ILE A 23 -1.49 -5.92 -5.79
C ILE A 23 -0.40 -4.92 -6.14
N ILE A 24 0.66 -4.85 -5.34
CA ILE A 24 1.79 -3.96 -5.61
C ILE A 24 2.41 -4.30 -6.97
N SER A 25 2.64 -5.58 -7.24
CA SER A 25 3.21 -6.02 -8.51
C SER A 25 2.32 -5.64 -9.68
N PHE A 26 1.00 -5.81 -9.52
CA PHE A 26 0.02 -5.45 -10.54
C PHE A 26 0.14 -3.98 -10.94
N PHE A 27 0.17 -3.09 -9.96
CA PHE A 27 0.23 -1.65 -10.24
C PHE A 27 1.62 -1.22 -10.71
N ARG A 28 2.67 -1.83 -10.17
CA ARG A 28 4.04 -1.51 -10.56
C ARG A 28 4.30 -1.81 -12.03
N GLU A 29 3.74 -2.90 -12.55
CA GLU A 29 3.84 -3.24 -13.95
C GLU A 29 3.16 -2.21 -14.85
N ARG A 30 2.27 -1.41 -14.30
CA ARG A 30 1.51 -0.38 -15.02
C ARG A 30 2.01 1.02 -14.73
N ASN A 31 3.18 1.12 -14.10
CA ASN A 31 3.80 2.40 -13.73
C ASN A 31 2.93 3.24 -12.80
N VAL A 32 2.17 2.58 -11.92
CA VAL A 32 1.36 3.24 -10.89
C VAL A 32 2.10 3.14 -9.57
N GLU A 33 2.28 4.28 -8.91
CA GLU A 33 2.91 4.34 -7.61
C GLU A 33 1.96 3.79 -6.53
N VAL A 34 2.49 2.95 -5.64
CA VAL A 34 1.72 2.37 -4.55
C VAL A 34 2.16 3.00 -3.23
N LEU A 35 1.18 3.43 -2.44
CA LEU A 35 1.40 4.00 -1.10
C LEU A 35 0.82 3.04 -0.07
N LEU A 36 1.59 2.78 0.99
CA LEU A 36 1.17 1.90 2.07
C LEU A 36 1.07 2.66 3.38
N PRO A 37 0.15 2.26 4.27
CA PRO A 37 -0.01 2.92 5.56
C PRO A 37 1.15 2.58 6.50
N ASP A 38 1.39 3.47 7.46
CA ASP A 38 2.46 3.32 8.43
C ASP A 38 2.03 2.42 9.59
N TYR A 39 1.85 1.13 9.29
CA TYR A 39 1.57 0.10 10.29
C TYR A 39 2.85 -0.69 10.58
N ASP A 40 2.98 -1.17 11.82
CA ASP A 40 4.17 -1.92 12.23
C ASP A 40 4.46 -3.10 11.32
N MET A 41 3.44 -3.90 10.98
CA MET A 41 3.63 -5.07 10.14
C MET A 41 4.10 -4.73 8.73
N ILE A 42 3.79 -3.52 8.26
CA ILE A 42 4.21 -3.06 6.92
C ILE A 42 5.62 -2.47 7.01
N ARG A 43 5.85 -1.61 7.99
CA ARG A 43 7.14 -0.95 8.17
C ARG A 43 8.25 -1.93 8.47
N GLU A 44 7.95 -3.01 9.16
CA GLU A 44 8.92 -4.03 9.55
C GLU A 44 9.21 -5.07 8.45
N ASP A 45 8.46 -5.02 7.36
CA ASP A 45 8.63 -5.96 6.25
C ASP A 45 9.43 -5.28 5.13
N ASP A 46 10.61 -5.83 4.83
CA ASP A 46 11.50 -5.25 3.83
C ASP A 46 10.87 -5.09 2.45
N ARG A 47 9.88 -5.92 2.12
CA ARG A 47 9.19 -5.84 0.84
C ARG A 47 8.37 -4.55 0.70
N PHE A 48 7.95 -3.98 1.83
CA PHE A 48 6.96 -2.89 1.85
C PHE A 48 7.49 -1.61 2.48
N ALA A 49 8.57 -1.68 3.24
CA ALA A 49 9.03 -0.57 4.07
C ALA A 49 9.25 0.72 3.28
N THR A 50 9.75 0.62 2.05
CA THR A 50 10.03 1.79 1.22
C THR A 50 8.77 2.46 0.66
N LEU A 51 7.63 1.78 0.74
CA LEU A 51 6.35 2.29 0.22
C LEU A 51 5.51 2.95 1.31
N VAL A 52 5.95 2.87 2.56
CA VAL A 52 5.22 3.45 3.69
C VAL A 52 5.31 4.96 3.63
N VAL A 53 4.17 5.62 3.79
CA VAL A 53 4.08 7.08 3.81
C VAL A 53 3.38 7.54 5.08
N SER A 54 3.49 8.83 5.39
CA SER A 54 2.76 9.40 6.53
C SER A 54 1.26 9.31 6.30
N GLN A 55 0.49 9.40 7.38
CA GLN A 55 -0.97 9.40 7.29
C GLN A 55 -1.48 10.53 6.40
N GLU A 56 -0.88 11.70 6.50
CA GLU A 56 -1.29 12.84 5.68
C GLU A 56 -1.13 12.56 4.19
N VAL A 57 0.02 12.03 3.80
CA VAL A 57 0.29 11.67 2.40
C VAL A 57 -0.66 10.56 1.95
N PHE A 58 -0.88 9.56 2.80
CA PHE A 58 -1.75 8.43 2.52
C PHE A 58 -3.20 8.87 2.23
N LEU A 59 -3.67 9.89 2.93
CA LEU A 59 -5.04 10.37 2.80
C LEU A 59 -5.24 11.36 1.65
N LYS A 60 -4.18 12.10 1.27
CA LYS A 60 -4.32 13.22 0.34
C LYS A 60 -3.79 12.96 -1.06
N GLN A 61 -2.76 12.15 -1.20
CA GLN A 61 -2.06 12.03 -2.48
C GLN A 61 -2.59 10.98 -3.45
N PRO A 62 -3.19 9.86 -3.02
CA PRO A 62 -3.63 8.85 -3.98
C PRO A 62 -4.84 9.28 -4.79
N ASN A 63 -4.89 8.82 -6.04
CA ASN A 63 -6.04 8.98 -6.91
C ASN A 63 -7.09 7.90 -6.65
N MET A 64 -6.68 6.77 -6.08
CA MET A 64 -7.55 5.64 -5.82
C MET A 64 -7.10 4.93 -4.54
N VAL A 65 -8.07 4.35 -3.83
CA VAL A 65 -7.79 3.56 -2.63
C VAL A 65 -8.33 2.16 -2.84
N VAL A 66 -7.49 1.16 -2.61
CA VAL A 66 -7.89 -0.25 -2.58
C VAL A 66 -8.02 -0.66 -1.12
N VAL A 67 -9.17 -1.20 -0.74
CA VAL A 67 -9.43 -1.64 0.63
C VAL A 67 -9.47 -3.16 0.68
N ILE A 68 -8.66 -3.73 1.57
CA ILE A 68 -8.62 -5.17 1.84
C ILE A 68 -9.26 -5.37 3.21
N GLY A 69 -10.31 -6.16 3.26
CA GLY A 69 -10.98 -6.35 4.53
C GLY A 69 -11.71 -7.62 4.68
#